data_374277336b7ce7e8d641fb7e5c525266
#
_entry.id   374277336b7ce7e8d641fb7e5c525266
#
_cell.length_a   1.000
_cell.length_b   1.000
_cell.length_c   1.000
_cell.angle_alpha   90.00
_cell.angle_beta   90.00
_cell.angle_gamma   90.00
#
_symmetry.space_group_name_H-M   'P 1'
#
loop_
_entity.id
_entity.type
_entity.pdbx_description
1 polymer ?
#
loop_
_entity_poly.entity_id
_entity_poly.type
_entity_poly.pdbx_seq_one_letter_code
_entity_poly.pdbx_strand_id
1 'polypeptide(L)'
;MVGTKKITLSEDPEKEKFYKENMIILLRENWELFKEYALVDAEICVRYAMKVMDEYTKATGNRRIPVTLTSIGIEFLLKSWAETQSFDQNEALGKEHIIERVFDKKRGWFKNEGRDVFLQEVDWFNEFVTETYHGGRNEQFWFGPAFKDHWTDYDLSSAYPTAMNLIGFPKWRDVFVTHDIDKFLPTTLGFVCVDFKFPDHVRYPCLPVRTQNGLIFPLQGRSMCSAPELYVARKLGAEILNIRHGVIVPSNPDQRVFGSFIADCIRKRGEYPKKSIDALFWKELSNSTYGKTAQGLREKRVFNLKKRETEQLPPSKITNAYYASFITSFVRAILGEIMNSIPEDKMVFSCTTDGFLTNASMKDIEKASKGELCQIYRESRKQLTGVPSLLEIKHKIKKPLGWRTRGQATLIAGDVNPDDHDHHIVLAKGGIYSPEKWTSEKDNEYVCDLFFNRTPDHMIKMDIKTSMRDIVLQGSDFVSKSLEKRLSMEFDWKRCPLSVTESKQHKHVVFSTNPWRSFDEFQAIREIWDQFTNDGHRCIKTIEDYREFARFANSRMREPSLAQARRGHHPDLGDSATAMEGD
;
A
#
# COMPACT_ATOMS: atom_id res chain seq x y z
N MET A 1 3.66 4.40 -28.87
CA MET A 1 3.49 3.05 -29.48
C MET A 1 4.82 2.66 -30.11
N VAL A 2 5.16 1.38 -30.11
CA VAL A 2 6.43 0.86 -30.71
C VAL A 2 6.38 0.74 -32.25
N GLY A 3 5.36 1.31 -32.89
CA GLY A 3 5.22 1.34 -34.35
C GLY A 3 4.52 0.12 -34.97
N THR A 4 4.28 -0.94 -34.21
CA THR A 4 3.62 -2.17 -34.66
C THR A 4 2.28 -2.33 -33.94
N LYS A 5 1.19 -2.59 -34.66
CA LYS A 5 -0.14 -2.86 -34.08
C LYS A 5 -0.34 -4.35 -33.92
N LYS A 6 -1.03 -4.75 -32.85
CA LYS A 6 -1.50 -6.13 -32.70
C LYS A 6 -2.42 -6.52 -33.84
N ILE A 7 -2.33 -7.77 -34.26
CA ILE A 7 -3.21 -8.34 -35.27
C ILE A 7 -4.55 -8.69 -34.63
N THR A 8 -5.63 -8.38 -35.32
CA THR A 8 -6.98 -8.81 -34.99
C THR A 8 -7.21 -10.20 -35.55
N LEU A 9 -7.57 -11.17 -34.75
CA LEU A 9 -7.73 -12.57 -35.15
C LEU A 9 -9.08 -12.85 -35.86
N SER A 10 -10.06 -11.97 -35.66
CA SER A 10 -11.37 -12.01 -36.31
C SER A 10 -12.02 -10.64 -36.23
N GLU A 11 -12.86 -10.30 -37.23
CA GLU A 11 -13.74 -9.12 -37.18
C GLU A 11 -14.89 -9.32 -36.19
N ASP A 12 -15.26 -10.58 -35.91
CA ASP A 12 -16.24 -10.96 -34.90
C ASP A 12 -15.58 -11.00 -33.50
N PRO A 13 -15.98 -10.15 -32.56
CA PRO A 13 -15.40 -10.07 -31.20
C PRO A 13 -15.50 -11.38 -30.40
N GLU A 14 -16.59 -12.15 -30.59
CA GLU A 14 -16.74 -13.43 -29.86
C GLU A 14 -15.80 -14.49 -30.43
N LYS A 15 -15.65 -14.54 -31.73
CA LYS A 15 -14.71 -15.44 -32.40
C LYS A 15 -13.28 -15.04 -32.13
N GLU A 16 -12.97 -13.74 -32.07
CA GLU A 16 -11.64 -13.25 -31.67
C GLU A 16 -11.31 -13.67 -30.23
N LYS A 17 -12.27 -13.52 -29.32
CA LYS A 17 -12.13 -13.98 -27.92
C LYS A 17 -11.89 -15.48 -27.86
N PHE A 18 -12.70 -16.26 -28.58
CA PHE A 18 -12.57 -17.72 -28.66
C PHE A 18 -11.18 -18.15 -29.12
N TYR A 19 -10.63 -17.54 -30.19
CA TYR A 19 -9.29 -17.84 -30.67
C TYR A 19 -8.20 -17.46 -29.66
N LYS A 20 -8.33 -16.32 -28.97
CA LYS A 20 -7.37 -15.90 -27.93
C LYS A 20 -7.35 -16.87 -26.73
N GLU A 21 -8.48 -17.47 -26.41
CA GLU A 21 -8.59 -18.47 -25.34
C GLU A 21 -8.17 -19.86 -25.79
N ASN A 22 -8.27 -20.16 -27.10
CA ASN A 22 -8.04 -21.48 -27.68
C ASN A 22 -7.03 -21.41 -28.84
N MET A 23 -5.83 -20.89 -28.60
CA MET A 23 -4.79 -20.70 -29.63
C MET A 23 -4.44 -21.98 -30.40
N ILE A 24 -4.58 -23.16 -29.78
CA ILE A 24 -4.35 -24.44 -30.45
C ILE A 24 -5.38 -24.69 -31.58
N ILE A 25 -6.59 -24.16 -31.45
CA ILE A 25 -7.62 -24.24 -32.50
C ILE A 25 -7.23 -23.33 -33.65
N LEU A 26 -6.86 -22.08 -33.38
CA LEU A 26 -6.35 -21.15 -34.40
C LEU A 26 -5.14 -21.72 -35.14
N LEU A 27 -4.19 -22.34 -34.39
CA LEU A 27 -3.01 -23.02 -34.96
C LEU A 27 -3.42 -24.09 -35.99
N ARG A 28 -4.48 -24.87 -35.70
CA ARG A 28 -4.95 -25.97 -36.56
C ARG A 28 -5.80 -25.49 -37.73
N GLU A 29 -6.64 -24.51 -37.49
CA GLU A 29 -7.59 -24.00 -38.51
C GLU A 29 -6.96 -22.96 -39.46
N ASN A 30 -6.03 -22.13 -38.94
CA ASN A 30 -5.40 -21.08 -39.73
C ASN A 30 -3.95 -20.83 -39.28
N TRP A 31 -3.05 -21.69 -39.76
CA TRP A 31 -1.62 -21.62 -39.45
C TRP A 31 -0.98 -20.28 -39.81
N GLU A 32 -1.31 -19.70 -40.96
CA GLU A 32 -0.69 -18.45 -41.39
C GLU A 32 -1.10 -17.28 -40.50
N LEU A 33 -2.36 -17.17 -40.11
CA LEU A 33 -2.84 -16.15 -39.17
C LEU A 33 -2.23 -16.35 -37.77
N PHE A 34 -2.14 -17.60 -37.29
CA PHE A 34 -1.48 -17.92 -36.02
C PHE A 34 -0.01 -17.50 -36.04
N LYS A 35 0.72 -17.85 -37.09
CA LYS A 35 2.13 -17.52 -37.28
C LYS A 35 2.35 -16.01 -37.32
N GLU A 36 1.54 -15.30 -38.11
CA GLU A 36 1.60 -13.85 -38.20
C GLU A 36 1.33 -13.19 -36.84
N TYR A 37 0.29 -13.62 -36.14
CA TYR A 37 -0.05 -13.13 -34.79
C TYR A 37 1.13 -13.36 -33.82
N ALA A 38 1.71 -14.55 -33.79
CA ALA A 38 2.82 -14.89 -32.90
C ALA A 38 4.08 -14.07 -33.19
N LEU A 39 4.39 -13.87 -34.48
CA LEU A 39 5.55 -13.08 -34.92
C LEU A 39 5.36 -11.59 -34.56
N VAL A 40 4.18 -11.03 -34.78
CA VAL A 40 3.89 -9.63 -34.43
C VAL A 40 3.91 -9.40 -32.92
N ASP A 41 3.36 -10.30 -32.12
CA ASP A 41 3.45 -10.20 -30.67
C ASP A 41 4.92 -10.26 -30.17
N ALA A 42 5.74 -11.14 -30.75
CA ALA A 42 7.17 -11.19 -30.46
C ALA A 42 7.90 -9.91 -30.89
N GLU A 43 7.61 -9.39 -32.08
CA GLU A 43 8.17 -8.13 -32.59
C GLU A 43 7.84 -6.94 -31.68
N ILE A 44 6.58 -6.82 -31.22
CA ILE A 44 6.17 -5.78 -30.27
C ILE A 44 7.01 -5.85 -28.99
N CYS A 45 7.18 -7.05 -28.44
CA CYS A 45 8.00 -7.26 -27.23
C CYS A 45 9.47 -6.86 -27.43
N VAL A 46 10.07 -7.27 -28.56
CA VAL A 46 11.48 -6.94 -28.88
C VAL A 46 11.63 -5.42 -29.10
N ARG A 47 10.77 -4.80 -29.88
CA ARG A 47 10.82 -3.34 -30.15
C ARG A 47 10.67 -2.53 -28.85
N TYR A 48 9.77 -2.98 -27.95
CA TYR A 48 9.64 -2.33 -26.64
C TYR A 48 10.89 -2.48 -25.79
N ALA A 49 11.45 -3.70 -25.72
CA ALA A 49 12.70 -3.95 -24.99
C ALA A 49 13.85 -3.09 -25.54
N MET A 50 14.01 -3.02 -26.87
CA MET A 50 15.03 -2.19 -27.52
C MET A 50 14.84 -0.70 -27.17
N LYS A 51 13.60 -0.20 -27.21
CA LYS A 51 13.31 1.18 -26.84
C LYS A 51 13.71 1.48 -25.38
N VAL A 52 13.38 0.59 -24.45
CA VAL A 52 13.78 0.73 -23.04
C VAL A 52 15.30 0.68 -22.89
N MET A 53 15.99 -0.20 -23.64
CA MET A 53 17.44 -0.30 -23.65
C MET A 53 18.10 0.99 -24.18
N ASP A 54 17.56 1.57 -25.25
CA ASP A 54 18.07 2.81 -25.83
C ASP A 54 17.92 3.99 -24.85
N GLU A 55 16.75 4.14 -24.25
CA GLU A 55 16.52 5.20 -23.22
C GLU A 55 17.44 4.99 -22.01
N TYR A 56 17.58 3.75 -21.54
CA TYR A 56 18.49 3.42 -20.45
C TYR A 56 19.96 3.75 -20.82
N THR A 57 20.41 3.33 -22.01
CA THR A 57 21.78 3.56 -22.47
C THR A 57 22.07 5.05 -22.64
N LYS A 58 21.17 5.82 -23.25
CA LYS A 58 21.28 7.29 -23.37
C LYS A 58 21.41 7.96 -22.01
N ALA A 59 20.59 7.53 -21.05
CA ALA A 59 20.54 8.15 -19.75
C ALA A 59 21.68 7.73 -18.82
N THR A 60 22.17 6.49 -18.89
CA THR A 60 23.18 5.97 -17.96
C THR A 60 24.56 5.79 -18.56
N GLY A 61 24.69 5.73 -19.89
CA GLY A 61 25.89 5.31 -20.58
C GLY A 61 26.14 3.78 -20.57
N ASN A 62 25.34 3.03 -19.81
CA ASN A 62 25.50 1.59 -19.67
C ASN A 62 24.71 0.84 -20.75
N ARG A 63 25.34 -0.18 -21.37
CA ARG A 63 24.67 -1.05 -22.36
C ARG A 63 23.98 -2.26 -21.72
N ARG A 64 24.36 -2.64 -20.50
CA ARG A 64 23.79 -3.79 -19.78
C ARG A 64 22.61 -3.35 -18.93
N ILE A 65 21.41 -3.49 -19.49
CA ILE A 65 20.18 -3.12 -18.81
C ILE A 65 19.87 -4.08 -17.63
N PRO A 66 19.45 -3.56 -16.47
CA PRO A 66 18.92 -4.39 -15.39
C PRO A 66 17.63 -5.13 -15.79
N VAL A 67 17.41 -6.31 -15.21
CA VAL A 67 16.26 -7.18 -15.55
C VAL A 67 14.90 -6.60 -15.14
N THR A 68 14.87 -5.73 -14.12
CA THR A 68 13.62 -5.17 -13.61
C THR A 68 13.58 -3.65 -13.74
N LEU A 69 12.42 -3.11 -14.04
CA LEU A 69 12.17 -1.66 -14.13
C LEU A 69 12.61 -0.93 -12.87
N THR A 70 12.33 -1.50 -11.70
CA THR A 70 12.75 -0.94 -10.40
C THR A 70 14.27 -0.86 -10.24
N SER A 71 15.02 -1.81 -10.81
CA SER A 71 16.50 -1.77 -10.80
C SER A 71 17.04 -0.74 -11.79
N ILE A 72 16.34 -0.49 -12.87
CA ILE A 72 16.63 0.64 -13.78
C ILE A 72 16.50 1.96 -13.01
N GLY A 73 15.41 2.15 -12.23
CA GLY A 73 15.23 3.35 -11.41
C GLY A 73 16.37 3.59 -10.41
N ILE A 74 16.94 2.52 -9.84
CA ILE A 74 18.11 2.64 -8.96
C ILE A 74 19.32 3.19 -9.73
N GLU A 75 19.62 2.66 -10.90
CA GLU A 75 20.78 3.13 -11.70
C GLU A 75 20.61 4.61 -12.10
N PHE A 76 19.39 5.05 -12.42
CA PHE A 76 19.12 6.46 -12.67
C PHE A 76 19.33 7.34 -11.42
N LEU A 77 18.88 6.86 -10.25
CA LEU A 77 19.10 7.57 -8.99
C LEU A 77 20.60 7.71 -8.68
N LEU A 78 21.34 6.60 -8.75
CA LEU A 78 22.78 6.59 -8.47
C LEU A 78 23.56 7.53 -9.43
N LYS A 79 23.15 7.57 -10.69
CA LYS A 79 23.71 8.49 -11.66
C LYS A 79 23.36 9.95 -11.32
N SER A 80 22.13 10.22 -10.92
CA SER A 80 21.71 11.55 -10.47
C SER A 80 22.54 12.02 -9.26
N TRP A 81 22.81 11.14 -8.30
CA TRP A 81 23.68 11.46 -7.18
C TRP A 81 25.09 11.85 -7.64
N ALA A 82 25.72 11.01 -8.47
CA ALA A 82 27.09 11.22 -8.91
C ALA A 82 27.26 12.45 -9.82
N GLU A 83 26.39 12.62 -10.82
CA GLU A 83 26.58 13.60 -11.89
C GLU A 83 25.87 14.93 -11.64
N THR A 84 24.68 14.89 -11.05
CA THR A 84 23.86 16.10 -10.87
C THR A 84 24.06 16.74 -9.49
N GLN A 85 24.20 15.92 -8.44
CA GLN A 85 24.26 16.39 -7.05
C GLN A 85 25.65 16.29 -6.45
N SER A 86 26.58 15.59 -7.11
CA SER A 86 27.93 15.31 -6.62
C SER A 86 27.95 14.63 -5.23
N PHE A 87 26.96 13.75 -5.00
CA PHE A 87 26.88 12.94 -3.79
C PHE A 87 27.62 11.60 -3.98
N ASP A 88 28.44 11.24 -3.01
CA ASP A 88 28.93 9.87 -2.90
C ASP A 88 27.80 8.94 -2.47
N GLN A 89 27.71 7.76 -3.09
CA GLN A 89 26.64 6.78 -2.81
C GLN A 89 26.68 6.31 -1.35
N ASN A 90 27.87 6.04 -0.84
CA ASN A 90 28.03 5.55 0.52
C ASN A 90 27.71 6.63 1.54
N GLU A 91 28.16 7.87 1.27
CA GLU A 91 27.81 9.02 2.10
C GLU A 91 26.29 9.25 2.13
N ALA A 92 25.61 9.23 0.95
CA ALA A 92 24.16 9.39 0.89
C ALA A 92 23.41 8.28 1.66
N LEU A 93 23.96 7.09 1.79
CA LEU A 93 23.34 5.95 2.45
C LEU A 93 23.79 5.72 3.91
N GLY A 94 24.71 6.54 4.42
CA GLY A 94 25.29 6.33 5.75
C GLY A 94 26.20 5.11 5.82
N LYS A 95 26.98 4.88 4.76
CA LYS A 95 27.91 3.77 4.63
C LYS A 95 29.33 4.24 4.46
N GLU A 96 30.25 3.32 4.69
CA GLU A 96 31.66 3.48 4.36
C GLU A 96 32.22 2.24 3.67
N HIS A 97 33.23 2.43 2.86
CA HIS A 97 33.93 1.33 2.20
C HIS A 97 35.06 0.81 3.08
N ILE A 98 34.99 -0.45 3.47
CA ILE A 98 36.03 -1.11 4.25
C ILE A 98 36.70 -2.21 3.43
N ILE A 99 37.97 -2.44 3.69
CA ILE A 99 38.73 -3.54 3.09
C ILE A 99 39.03 -4.55 4.18
N GLU A 100 38.48 -5.75 4.06
CA GLU A 100 38.70 -6.85 4.99
C GLU A 100 39.61 -7.92 4.38
N ARG A 101 40.45 -8.51 5.20
CA ARG A 101 41.28 -9.63 4.80
C ARG A 101 40.53 -10.93 5.05
N VAL A 102 39.99 -11.53 3.97
CA VAL A 102 39.15 -12.74 4.02
C VAL A 102 39.93 -13.95 3.49
N PHE A 103 39.85 -15.07 4.23
CA PHE A 103 40.47 -16.33 3.75
C PHE A 103 39.58 -16.98 2.68
N ASP A 104 40.11 -17.10 1.46
CA ASP A 104 39.47 -17.79 0.35
C ASP A 104 39.73 -19.31 0.47
N LYS A 105 38.74 -20.05 0.98
CA LYS A 105 38.83 -21.50 1.18
C LYS A 105 39.09 -22.29 -0.12
N LYS A 106 38.73 -21.76 -1.30
CA LYS A 106 38.94 -22.43 -2.58
C LYS A 106 40.38 -22.27 -3.09
N ARG A 107 41.00 -21.14 -2.77
CA ARG A 107 42.34 -20.77 -3.24
C ARG A 107 43.43 -21.01 -2.19
N GLY A 108 43.05 -21.21 -0.94
CA GLY A 108 43.97 -21.48 0.16
C GLY A 108 44.77 -20.26 0.65
N TRP A 109 44.40 -19.05 0.28
CA TRP A 109 45.09 -17.82 0.74
C TRP A 109 44.13 -16.71 1.19
N PHE A 110 44.70 -15.73 1.86
CA PHE A 110 43.97 -14.51 2.21
C PHE A 110 43.89 -13.56 1.00
N LYS A 111 42.71 -13.02 0.74
CA LYS A 111 42.48 -11.94 -0.22
C LYS A 111 41.91 -10.72 0.49
N ASN A 112 42.23 -9.54 -0.04
CA ASN A 112 41.54 -8.31 0.37
C ASN A 112 40.18 -8.25 -0.35
N GLU A 113 39.13 -8.09 0.39
CA GLU A 113 37.77 -7.98 -0.12
C GLU A 113 37.15 -6.67 0.38
N GLY A 114 36.83 -5.79 -0.58
CA GLY A 114 36.15 -4.53 -0.28
C GLY A 114 34.65 -4.75 -0.13
N ARG A 115 34.05 -4.15 0.90
CA ARG A 115 32.60 -4.13 1.08
C ARG A 115 32.14 -2.81 1.67
N ASP A 116 30.89 -2.42 1.33
CA ASP A 116 30.27 -1.25 1.90
C ASP A 116 29.45 -1.68 3.14
N VAL A 117 29.74 -1.06 4.27
CA VAL A 117 29.06 -1.31 5.56
C VAL A 117 28.44 -0.02 6.05
N PHE A 118 27.43 -0.11 6.90
CA PHE A 118 26.90 1.09 7.56
C PHE A 118 27.96 1.69 8.50
N LEU A 119 27.97 3.01 8.58
CA LEU A 119 28.69 3.73 9.64
C LEU A 119 28.22 3.20 11.00
N GLN A 120 29.11 3.14 11.97
CA GLN A 120 28.81 2.59 13.29
C GLN A 120 27.63 3.30 13.96
N GLU A 121 27.54 4.63 13.81
CA GLU A 121 26.46 5.47 14.33
C GLU A 121 25.11 5.15 13.69
N VAL A 122 25.11 4.68 12.44
CA VAL A 122 23.91 4.27 11.71
C VAL A 122 23.53 2.84 12.09
N ASP A 123 24.51 1.95 12.14
CA ASP A 123 24.29 0.52 12.39
C ASP A 123 23.73 0.26 13.78
N TRP A 124 24.19 0.99 14.81
CA TRP A 124 23.67 0.89 16.18
C TRP A 124 22.15 1.05 16.29
N PHE A 125 21.54 1.84 15.42
CA PHE A 125 20.11 2.12 15.46
C PHE A 125 19.33 1.48 14.31
N ASN A 126 20.00 0.78 13.40
CA ASN A 126 19.38 0.27 12.16
C ASN A 126 18.25 -0.73 12.44
N GLU A 127 18.40 -1.62 13.42
CA GLU A 127 17.35 -2.56 13.84
C GLU A 127 16.14 -1.81 14.40
N PHE A 128 16.35 -0.88 15.33
CA PHE A 128 15.31 -0.04 15.91
C PHE A 128 14.55 0.74 14.83
N VAL A 129 15.27 1.40 13.92
CA VAL A 129 14.66 2.17 12.83
C VAL A 129 13.91 1.25 11.86
N THR A 130 14.40 0.04 11.63
CA THR A 130 13.70 -0.97 10.81
C THR A 130 12.33 -1.31 11.41
N GLU A 131 12.20 -1.36 12.74
CA GLU A 131 10.91 -1.59 13.39
C GLU A 131 9.92 -0.42 13.24
N THR A 132 10.40 0.81 13.02
CA THR A 132 9.53 1.96 12.73
C THR A 132 9.02 1.96 11.28
N TYR A 133 9.60 1.12 10.40
CA TYR A 133 9.13 0.99 9.03
C TYR A 133 7.82 0.22 8.95
N HIS A 134 6.78 0.88 8.45
CA HIS A 134 5.47 0.32 8.17
C HIS A 134 5.05 0.67 6.74
N GLY A 135 4.20 -0.17 6.13
CA GLY A 135 3.58 0.13 4.84
C GLY A 135 2.57 1.26 4.89
N GLY A 136 1.85 1.50 3.81
CA GLY A 136 0.78 2.49 3.74
C GLY A 136 -0.37 2.18 4.70
N ARG A 137 -1.16 3.20 5.05
CA ARG A 137 -2.37 3.07 5.87
C ARG A 137 -3.46 2.40 5.05
N ASN A 138 -4.03 1.30 5.58
CA ASN A 138 -5.14 0.60 4.95
C ASN A 138 -6.15 0.21 6.01
N GLU A 139 -7.31 0.89 6.00
CA GLU A 139 -8.42 0.66 6.94
C GLU A 139 -9.76 0.78 6.22
N GLN A 140 -10.73 -0.02 6.64
CA GLN A 140 -12.12 0.08 6.25
C GLN A 140 -12.90 0.64 7.44
N PHE A 141 -13.59 1.78 7.26
CA PHE A 141 -14.30 2.48 8.33
C PHE A 141 -15.80 2.19 8.34
N TRP A 142 -16.30 1.44 7.34
CA TRP A 142 -17.68 1.05 7.19
C TRP A 142 -17.79 -0.40 6.70
N PHE A 143 -18.74 -1.15 7.25
CA PHE A 143 -19.06 -2.52 6.79
C PHE A 143 -20.46 -2.57 6.18
N GLY A 144 -20.58 -3.26 5.03
CA GLY A 144 -21.82 -3.44 4.30
C GLY A 144 -22.13 -2.32 3.31
N PRO A 145 -23.36 -2.31 2.74
CA PRO A 145 -23.84 -1.25 1.84
C PRO A 145 -23.95 0.09 2.57
N ALA A 146 -23.34 1.14 2.04
CA ALA A 146 -23.50 2.48 2.57
C ALA A 146 -24.84 3.12 2.15
N PHE A 147 -25.14 4.27 2.70
CA PHE A 147 -26.24 5.13 2.25
C PHE A 147 -25.87 5.83 0.93
N LYS A 148 -26.89 6.25 0.17
CA LYS A 148 -26.71 7.01 -1.06
C LYS A 148 -26.29 8.44 -0.73
N ASP A 149 -25.16 8.88 -1.30
CA ASP A 149 -24.62 10.24 -1.15
C ASP A 149 -23.63 10.51 -2.30
N HIS A 150 -23.01 11.68 -2.28
CA HIS A 150 -21.87 12.01 -3.17
C HIS A 150 -20.56 11.59 -2.50
N TRP A 151 -20.03 10.42 -2.92
CA TRP A 151 -18.77 9.90 -2.42
C TRP A 151 -17.65 10.19 -3.41
N THR A 152 -16.57 10.76 -2.93
CA THR A 152 -15.39 11.09 -3.74
C THR A 152 -14.17 10.37 -3.20
N ASP A 153 -13.47 9.70 -4.10
CA ASP A 153 -12.19 9.02 -3.85
C ASP A 153 -11.04 9.96 -4.19
N TYR A 154 -10.26 10.31 -3.19
CA TYR A 154 -9.13 11.22 -3.27
C TYR A 154 -7.82 10.48 -3.07
N ASP A 155 -6.82 10.76 -3.93
CA ASP A 155 -5.44 10.32 -3.74
C ASP A 155 -4.50 11.52 -3.57
N LEU A 156 -3.42 11.34 -2.81
CA LEU A 156 -2.31 12.27 -2.77
C LEU A 156 -1.56 12.29 -4.12
N SER A 157 -1.39 13.48 -4.68
CA SER A 157 -0.71 13.65 -5.99
C SER A 157 0.75 13.20 -5.95
N SER A 158 1.08 12.03 -6.48
CA SER A 158 2.43 11.42 -6.42
C SER A 158 2.98 11.31 -5.00
N ALA A 159 2.26 10.61 -4.13
CA ALA A 159 2.48 10.54 -2.69
C ALA A 159 3.95 10.28 -2.29
N TYR A 160 4.48 9.13 -2.68
CA TYR A 160 5.83 8.72 -2.26
C TYR A 160 6.96 9.55 -2.85
N PRO A 161 6.97 9.88 -4.17
CA PRO A 161 7.96 10.80 -4.73
C PRO A 161 7.98 12.17 -4.03
N THR A 162 6.81 12.69 -3.65
CA THR A 162 6.71 13.97 -2.93
C THR A 162 7.31 13.88 -1.53
N ALA A 163 7.03 12.78 -0.80
CA ALA A 163 7.62 12.52 0.51
C ALA A 163 9.16 12.31 0.43
N MET A 164 9.64 11.63 -0.62
CA MET A 164 11.08 11.47 -0.86
C MET A 164 11.79 12.83 -1.05
N ASN A 165 11.16 13.78 -1.75
CA ASN A 165 11.72 15.10 -1.95
C ASN A 165 11.85 15.92 -0.66
N LEU A 166 11.20 15.52 0.43
CA LEU A 166 11.34 16.21 1.73
C LEU A 166 12.64 15.83 2.46
N ILE A 167 13.29 14.73 2.07
CA ILE A 167 14.47 14.23 2.77
C ILE A 167 15.68 15.10 2.41
N GLY A 168 16.16 15.86 3.40
CA GLY A 168 17.42 16.60 3.33
C GLY A 168 18.62 15.64 3.39
N PHE A 169 19.81 16.10 2.97
CA PHE A 169 21.02 15.29 3.01
C PHE A 169 21.42 14.99 4.45
N PRO A 170 21.45 13.70 4.89
CA PRO A 170 21.65 13.35 6.29
C PRO A 170 23.10 13.53 6.71
N LYS A 171 23.29 14.00 7.94
CA LYS A 171 24.58 14.06 8.63
C LYS A 171 24.73 12.83 9.51
N TRP A 172 25.07 11.70 8.90
CA TRP A 172 25.03 10.39 9.55
C TRP A 172 25.93 10.25 10.76
N ARG A 173 27.04 11.00 10.82
CA ARG A 173 27.95 10.97 11.99
C ARG A 173 27.43 11.79 13.17
N ASP A 174 26.40 12.63 12.93
CA ASP A 174 25.79 13.48 13.95
C ASP A 174 24.50 12.86 14.52
N VAL A 175 24.25 11.56 14.27
CA VAL A 175 23.09 10.84 14.82
C VAL A 175 23.12 10.90 16.34
N PHE A 176 22.00 11.23 16.97
CA PHE A 176 21.90 11.31 18.41
C PHE A 176 20.59 10.76 18.96
N VAL A 177 20.64 10.30 20.23
CA VAL A 177 19.48 9.86 21.00
C VAL A 177 18.86 11.04 21.73
N THR A 178 17.53 11.09 21.78
CA THR A 178 16.81 12.14 22.50
C THR A 178 15.47 11.64 23.04
N HIS A 179 15.08 12.17 24.21
CA HIS A 179 13.74 12.04 24.77
C HIS A 179 12.96 13.36 24.70
N ASP A 180 13.53 14.36 24.04
CA ASP A 180 12.91 15.66 23.83
C ASP A 180 11.94 15.59 22.64
N ILE A 181 10.65 15.61 22.97
CA ILE A 181 9.57 15.47 21.99
C ILE A 181 9.53 16.62 20.98
N ASP A 182 10.00 17.80 21.35
CA ASP A 182 9.94 19.00 20.50
C ASP A 182 10.95 18.96 19.34
N LYS A 183 11.90 18.02 19.38
CA LYS A 183 12.84 17.78 18.28
C LYS A 183 12.25 16.95 17.13
N PHE A 184 11.10 16.30 17.32
CA PHE A 184 10.44 15.48 16.31
C PHE A 184 9.47 16.34 15.47
N LEU A 185 10.02 17.16 14.57
CA LEU A 185 9.27 18.02 13.66
C LEU A 185 8.81 17.24 12.40
N PRO A 186 7.84 17.76 11.62
CA PRO A 186 7.28 17.06 10.46
C PRO A 186 8.29 16.59 9.41
N THR A 187 9.39 17.33 9.23
CA THR A 187 10.44 17.02 8.24
C THR A 187 11.71 16.45 8.86
N THR A 188 11.73 16.23 10.17
CA THR A 188 12.88 15.64 10.86
C THR A 188 13.00 14.17 10.52
N LEU A 189 14.20 13.74 10.13
CA LEU A 189 14.52 12.31 9.99
C LEU A 189 14.70 11.72 11.40
N GLY A 190 13.56 11.56 12.08
CA GLY A 190 13.46 11.13 13.48
C GLY A 190 12.60 9.89 13.63
N PHE A 191 13.00 8.97 14.53
CA PHE A 191 12.40 7.67 14.77
C PHE A 191 12.22 7.47 16.26
N VAL A 192 11.08 6.95 16.66
CA VAL A 192 10.72 6.94 18.07
C VAL A 192 9.86 5.75 18.46
N CYS A 193 10.09 5.23 19.67
CA CYS A 193 9.20 4.32 20.36
C CYS A 193 8.52 5.08 21.51
N VAL A 194 7.19 5.21 21.43
CA VAL A 194 6.38 5.95 22.40
C VAL A 194 5.26 5.12 22.98
N ASP A 195 4.97 5.32 24.25
CA ASP A 195 3.70 4.96 24.86
C ASP A 195 2.77 6.18 24.78
N PHE A 196 1.56 6.00 24.25
CA PHE A 196 0.67 7.10 23.92
C PHE A 196 -0.78 6.84 24.30
N LYS A 197 -1.55 7.94 24.41
CA LYS A 197 -2.99 7.92 24.57
C LYS A 197 -3.63 9.09 23.85
N PHE A 198 -4.52 8.82 22.90
CA PHE A 198 -5.37 9.82 22.26
C PHE A 198 -6.61 10.12 23.10
N PRO A 199 -7.19 11.32 22.98
CA PRO A 199 -8.54 11.60 23.46
C PRO A 199 -9.58 10.69 22.78
N ASP A 200 -10.64 10.33 23.52
CA ASP A 200 -11.68 9.39 23.04
C ASP A 200 -12.45 9.88 21.80
N HIS A 201 -12.47 11.18 21.53
CA HIS A 201 -13.13 11.76 20.35
C HIS A 201 -12.32 11.65 19.05
N VAL A 202 -11.06 11.22 19.09
CA VAL A 202 -10.23 11.09 17.89
C VAL A 202 -10.69 9.91 17.06
N ARG A 203 -11.30 10.20 15.90
CA ARG A 203 -11.88 9.19 15.01
C ARG A 203 -10.83 8.36 14.25
N TYR A 204 -9.71 8.96 13.90
CA TYR A 204 -8.67 8.36 13.05
C TYR A 204 -7.28 8.54 13.67
N PRO A 205 -6.97 7.86 14.81
CA PRO A 205 -5.64 7.93 15.41
C PRO A 205 -4.56 7.64 14.36
N CYS A 206 -3.39 8.28 14.47
CA CYS A 206 -2.38 8.21 13.42
C CYS A 206 -1.13 7.42 13.81
N LEU A 207 -0.99 6.98 15.06
CA LEU A 207 0.16 6.19 15.51
C LEU A 207 -0.07 4.70 15.21
N PRO A 208 0.80 4.09 14.37
CA PRO A 208 0.64 2.69 13.98
C PRO A 208 1.05 1.73 15.10
N VAL A 209 0.27 0.67 15.27
CA VAL A 209 0.63 -0.48 16.10
C VAL A 209 0.63 -1.72 15.21
N ARG A 210 1.75 -2.44 15.18
CA ARG A 210 1.91 -3.63 14.36
C ARG A 210 1.29 -4.83 15.03
N THR A 211 0.56 -5.62 14.26
CA THR A 211 -0.03 -6.88 14.67
C THR A 211 0.29 -7.99 13.66
N GLN A 212 -0.02 -9.23 13.98
CA GLN A 212 0.06 -10.34 13.03
C GLN A 212 -0.90 -10.17 11.84
N ASN A 213 -2.00 -9.42 12.03
CA ASN A 213 -3.02 -9.14 11.02
C ASN A 213 -2.80 -7.79 10.30
N GLY A 214 -1.60 -7.22 10.40
CA GLY A 214 -1.24 -5.94 9.78
C GLY A 214 -1.22 -4.78 10.78
N LEU A 215 -1.40 -3.55 10.30
CA LEU A 215 -1.42 -2.36 11.15
C LEU A 215 -2.82 -2.08 11.67
N ILE A 216 -2.88 -1.64 12.93
CA ILE A 216 -4.03 -0.99 13.55
C ILE A 216 -3.63 0.37 14.08
N PHE A 217 -4.62 1.23 14.35
CA PHE A 217 -4.41 2.58 14.87
C PHE A 217 -5.36 2.78 16.08
N PRO A 218 -4.96 2.27 17.28
CA PRO A 218 -5.78 2.34 18.48
C PRO A 218 -5.69 3.71 19.17
N LEU A 219 -6.55 3.95 20.15
CA LEU A 219 -6.51 5.19 20.96
C LEU A 219 -5.32 5.20 21.93
N GLN A 220 -4.85 4.05 22.39
CA GLN A 220 -3.71 3.97 23.30
C GLN A 220 -2.86 2.75 23.03
N GLY A 221 -1.58 2.84 23.36
CA GLY A 221 -0.65 1.72 23.23
C GLY A 221 0.79 2.15 23.11
N ARG A 222 1.59 1.28 22.51
CA ARG A 222 2.98 1.55 22.15
C ARG A 222 3.12 1.58 20.64
N SER A 223 3.75 2.62 20.12
CA SER A 223 4.04 2.76 18.69
C SER A 223 5.53 2.90 18.43
N MET A 224 5.99 2.18 17.42
CA MET A 224 7.25 2.41 16.73
C MET A 224 6.91 3.27 15.50
N CYS A 225 7.27 4.54 15.51
CA CYS A 225 6.84 5.49 14.47
C CYS A 225 7.93 6.48 14.10
N SER A 226 7.67 7.35 13.15
CA SER A 226 8.60 8.42 12.75
C SER A 226 8.06 9.79 13.12
N ALA A 227 8.92 10.78 13.09
CA ALA A 227 8.62 12.16 13.51
C ALA A 227 7.32 12.74 12.91
N PRO A 228 6.99 12.59 11.60
CA PRO A 228 5.73 13.11 11.04
C PRO A 228 4.49 12.56 11.75
N GLU A 229 4.45 11.26 12.08
CA GLU A 229 3.32 10.64 12.76
C GLU A 229 3.20 11.12 14.20
N LEU A 230 4.32 11.19 14.93
CA LEU A 230 4.35 11.70 16.29
C LEU A 230 3.88 13.16 16.34
N TYR A 231 4.33 13.98 15.37
CA TYR A 231 3.92 15.37 15.27
C TYR A 231 2.41 15.52 15.09
N VAL A 232 1.81 14.78 14.16
CA VAL A 232 0.35 14.79 13.94
C VAL A 232 -0.40 14.27 15.17
N ALA A 233 0.10 13.21 15.82
CA ALA A 233 -0.50 12.69 17.04
C ALA A 233 -0.61 13.76 18.13
N ARG A 234 0.45 14.53 18.35
CA ARG A 234 0.45 15.67 19.30
C ARG A 234 -0.57 16.74 18.91
N LYS A 235 -0.66 17.10 17.64
CA LYS A 235 -1.66 18.05 17.12
C LYS A 235 -3.10 17.57 17.32
N LEU A 236 -3.31 16.25 17.29
CA LEU A 236 -4.59 15.62 17.59
C LEU A 236 -4.87 15.48 19.11
N GLY A 237 -4.00 16.01 19.95
CA GLY A 237 -4.13 15.99 21.40
C GLY A 237 -3.68 14.70 22.07
N ALA A 238 -2.88 13.87 21.39
CA ALA A 238 -2.31 12.67 22.03
C ALA A 238 -1.38 13.05 23.18
N GLU A 239 -1.61 12.46 24.34
CA GLU A 239 -0.70 12.46 25.45
C GLU A 239 0.41 11.42 25.18
N ILE A 240 1.67 11.86 25.17
CA ILE A 240 2.82 10.98 25.10
C ILE A 240 3.27 10.65 26.51
N LEU A 241 2.87 9.46 26.96
CA LEU A 241 3.09 8.99 28.33
C LEU A 241 4.58 8.71 28.60
N ASN A 242 5.29 8.23 27.58
CA ASN A 242 6.71 7.93 27.70
C ASN A 242 7.38 7.88 26.32
N ILE A 243 8.56 8.45 26.20
CA ILE A 243 9.47 8.22 25.08
C ILE A 243 10.48 7.18 25.52
N ARG A 244 10.32 5.95 25.05
CA ARG A 244 11.20 4.83 25.43
C ARG A 244 12.55 4.89 24.73
N HIS A 245 12.51 5.30 23.46
CA HIS A 245 13.71 5.43 22.64
C HIS A 245 13.41 6.40 21.51
N GLY A 246 14.32 7.33 21.27
CA GLY A 246 14.19 8.30 20.19
C GLY A 246 15.53 8.58 19.54
N VAL A 247 15.59 8.54 18.21
CA VAL A 247 16.79 8.75 17.40
C VAL A 247 16.52 9.79 16.34
N ILE A 248 17.42 10.75 16.20
CA ILE A 248 17.37 11.80 15.18
C ILE A 248 18.64 11.78 14.36
N VAL A 249 18.47 11.84 13.04
CA VAL A 249 19.52 12.09 12.08
C VAL A 249 19.39 13.55 11.61
N PRO A 250 20.28 14.46 11.99
CA PRO A 250 20.28 15.81 11.47
C PRO A 250 20.46 15.78 9.95
N SER A 251 19.84 16.71 9.25
CA SER A 251 19.93 16.77 7.78
C SER A 251 20.08 18.21 7.29
N ASN A 252 20.71 18.37 6.13
CA ASN A 252 20.75 19.66 5.42
C ASN A 252 19.52 19.78 4.53
N PRO A 253 18.56 20.66 4.86
CA PRO A 253 17.32 20.81 4.10
C PRO A 253 17.51 21.45 2.72
N ASP A 254 18.64 22.11 2.46
CA ASP A 254 18.93 22.77 1.18
C ASP A 254 19.41 21.76 0.12
N GLN A 255 19.88 20.61 0.55
CA GLN A 255 20.32 19.50 -0.31
C GLN A 255 19.34 18.34 -0.20
N ARG A 256 18.56 18.09 -1.24
CA ARG A 256 17.54 17.03 -1.25
C ARG A 256 18.10 15.74 -1.85
N VAL A 257 18.15 14.65 -1.06
CA VAL A 257 18.75 13.38 -1.50
C VAL A 257 18.12 12.85 -2.79
N PHE A 258 16.80 12.93 -2.91
CA PHE A 258 16.07 12.38 -4.06
C PHE A 258 15.56 13.45 -5.04
N GLY A 259 15.75 14.72 -4.72
CA GLY A 259 15.08 15.82 -5.42
C GLY A 259 15.33 15.86 -6.92
N SER A 260 16.60 15.88 -7.34
CA SER A 260 16.98 15.94 -8.75
C SER A 260 16.48 14.74 -9.55
N PHE A 261 16.63 13.53 -9.01
CA PHE A 261 16.11 12.31 -9.64
C PHE A 261 14.60 12.35 -9.88
N ILE A 262 13.83 12.77 -8.87
CA ILE A 262 12.37 12.85 -8.98
C ILE A 262 11.95 13.94 -9.96
N ALA A 263 12.59 15.11 -9.90
CA ALA A 263 12.33 16.20 -10.83
C ALA A 263 12.59 15.78 -12.28
N ASP A 264 13.68 15.06 -12.53
CA ASP A 264 14.00 14.52 -13.86
C ASP A 264 12.96 13.50 -14.34
N CYS A 265 12.51 12.58 -13.47
CA CYS A 265 11.44 11.63 -13.81
C CYS A 265 10.14 12.35 -14.17
N ILE A 266 9.77 13.38 -13.41
CA ILE A 266 8.55 14.18 -13.66
C ILE A 266 8.67 14.95 -14.98
N ARG A 267 9.79 15.61 -15.21
CA ARG A 267 10.08 16.35 -16.45
C ARG A 267 9.99 15.42 -17.66
N LYS A 268 10.71 14.29 -17.63
CA LYS A 268 10.70 13.27 -18.68
C LYS A 268 9.31 12.72 -18.93
N ARG A 269 8.54 12.43 -17.88
CA ARG A 269 7.15 12.00 -18.02
C ARG A 269 6.29 13.03 -18.74
N GLY A 270 6.52 14.33 -18.50
CA GLY A 270 5.80 15.44 -19.12
C GLY A 270 6.07 15.62 -20.62
N GLU A 271 7.17 15.05 -21.14
CA GLU A 271 7.53 15.09 -22.57
C GLU A 271 6.62 14.15 -23.41
N TYR A 272 5.85 13.28 -22.78
CA TYR A 272 5.04 12.26 -23.46
C TYR A 272 3.54 12.41 -23.18
N PRO A 273 2.67 11.98 -24.13
CA PRO A 273 1.23 11.97 -23.92
C PRO A 273 0.84 11.15 -22.68
N LYS A 274 -0.16 11.63 -21.92
CA LYS A 274 -0.72 10.88 -20.79
C LYS A 274 -1.14 9.47 -21.25
N LYS A 275 -0.96 8.47 -20.38
CA LYS A 275 -1.26 7.05 -20.64
C LYS A 275 -0.38 6.40 -21.73
N SER A 276 0.59 7.09 -22.34
CA SER A 276 1.58 6.44 -23.21
C SER A 276 2.50 5.51 -22.41
N ILE A 277 3.10 4.52 -23.09
CA ILE A 277 4.05 3.59 -22.48
C ILE A 277 5.24 4.35 -21.86
N ASP A 278 5.71 5.39 -22.54
CA ASP A 278 6.84 6.21 -22.09
C ASP A 278 6.49 7.02 -20.83
N ALA A 279 5.30 7.65 -20.80
CA ALA A 279 4.83 8.34 -19.60
C ALA A 279 4.64 7.38 -18.42
N LEU A 280 4.16 6.14 -18.67
CA LEU A 280 4.05 5.09 -17.66
C LEU A 280 5.43 4.62 -17.18
N PHE A 281 6.39 4.45 -18.07
CA PHE A 281 7.76 4.08 -17.73
C PHE A 281 8.37 5.06 -16.71
N TRP A 282 8.35 6.36 -16.98
CA TRP A 282 8.88 7.38 -16.08
C TRP A 282 8.10 7.50 -14.77
N LYS A 283 6.77 7.28 -14.81
CA LYS A 283 5.94 7.19 -13.61
C LYS A 283 6.37 6.03 -12.72
N GLU A 284 6.56 4.86 -13.29
CA GLU A 284 6.94 3.66 -12.54
C GLU A 284 8.37 3.74 -12.00
N LEU A 285 9.30 4.37 -12.72
CA LEU A 285 10.66 4.62 -12.22
C LEU A 285 10.62 5.42 -10.92
N SER A 286 9.92 6.56 -10.88
CA SER A 286 9.84 7.39 -9.69
C SER A 286 9.10 6.70 -8.54
N ASN A 287 7.96 6.03 -8.83
CA ASN A 287 7.13 5.41 -7.80
C ASN A 287 7.74 4.12 -7.22
N SER A 288 8.45 3.34 -8.03
CA SER A 288 9.01 2.06 -7.58
C SER A 288 10.31 2.21 -6.79
N THR A 289 11.01 3.34 -6.93
CA THR A 289 12.31 3.55 -6.28
C THR A 289 12.19 3.60 -4.76
N TYR A 290 11.12 4.19 -4.19
CA TYR A 290 10.93 4.17 -2.73
C TYR A 290 10.85 2.74 -2.17
N GLY A 291 10.21 1.82 -2.87
CA GLY A 291 10.10 0.43 -2.46
C GLY A 291 11.46 -0.28 -2.35
N LYS A 292 12.46 0.19 -3.10
CA LYS A 292 13.82 -0.32 -3.04
C LYS A 292 14.61 0.15 -1.82
N THR A 293 14.23 1.25 -1.20
CA THR A 293 14.80 1.66 0.10
C THR A 293 14.40 0.69 1.21
N ALA A 294 13.26 0.00 1.06
CA ALA A 294 12.73 -0.97 2.01
C ALA A 294 13.04 -2.43 1.66
N GLN A 295 13.64 -2.71 0.50
CA GLN A 295 13.93 -4.08 0.09
C GLN A 295 14.95 -4.73 1.03
N GLY A 296 14.62 -5.90 1.58
CA GLY A 296 15.52 -6.64 2.46
C GLY A 296 15.51 -6.19 3.94
N LEU A 297 14.71 -5.16 4.31
CA LEU A 297 14.53 -4.78 5.72
C LEU A 297 13.79 -5.84 6.54
N ARG A 298 12.95 -6.63 5.88
CA ARG A 298 12.18 -7.72 6.50
C ARG A 298 12.39 -9.00 5.75
N GLU A 299 12.24 -10.11 6.46
CA GLU A 299 12.32 -11.43 5.86
C GLU A 299 11.27 -11.60 4.76
N LYS A 300 11.76 -11.72 3.55
CA LYS A 300 10.97 -12.09 2.37
C LYS A 300 11.76 -13.08 1.56
N ARG A 301 11.18 -14.24 1.30
CA ARG A 301 11.83 -15.27 0.49
C ARG A 301 11.42 -15.15 -0.97
N VAL A 302 12.39 -15.37 -1.86
CA VAL A 302 12.21 -15.36 -3.31
C VAL A 302 12.89 -16.57 -3.91
N PHE A 303 12.35 -17.06 -5.03
CA PHE A 303 12.99 -18.16 -5.75
C PHE A 303 14.08 -17.62 -6.68
N ASN A 304 15.32 -18.04 -6.47
CA ASN A 304 16.45 -17.70 -7.32
C ASN A 304 16.54 -18.68 -8.49
N LEU A 305 16.24 -18.19 -9.69
CA LEU A 305 16.25 -19.00 -10.92
C LEU A 305 17.63 -19.62 -11.24
N LYS A 306 18.73 -18.91 -10.95
CA LYS A 306 20.08 -19.39 -11.24
C LYS A 306 20.54 -20.48 -10.29
N LYS A 307 20.25 -20.29 -8.98
CA LYS A 307 20.60 -21.25 -7.94
C LYS A 307 19.58 -22.40 -7.82
N ARG A 308 18.38 -22.24 -8.40
CA ARG A 308 17.24 -23.17 -8.30
C ARG A 308 16.79 -23.43 -6.86
N GLU A 309 16.94 -22.43 -5.99
CA GLU A 309 16.58 -22.53 -4.57
C GLU A 309 15.81 -21.29 -4.09
N THR A 310 15.11 -21.44 -2.97
CA THR A 310 14.45 -20.31 -2.31
C THR A 310 15.40 -19.69 -1.31
N GLU A 311 15.77 -18.44 -1.51
CA GLU A 311 16.66 -17.66 -0.66
C GLU A 311 15.97 -16.42 -0.11
N GLN A 312 16.56 -15.81 0.90
CA GLN A 312 16.11 -14.50 1.39
C GLN A 312 16.32 -13.45 0.30
N LEU A 313 15.33 -12.57 0.11
CA LEU A 313 15.45 -11.44 -0.82
C LEU A 313 16.60 -10.53 -0.36
N PRO A 314 17.68 -10.39 -1.14
CA PRO A 314 18.80 -9.55 -0.75
C PRO A 314 18.40 -8.06 -0.69
N PRO A 315 19.09 -7.25 0.13
CA PRO A 315 18.94 -5.79 0.09
C PRO A 315 19.24 -5.26 -1.32
N SER A 316 18.64 -4.12 -1.64
CA SER A 316 18.97 -3.36 -2.84
C SER A 316 20.22 -2.51 -2.60
N LYS A 317 20.80 -1.93 -3.68
CA LYS A 317 21.92 -0.98 -3.56
C LYS A 317 21.57 0.24 -2.70
N ILE A 318 20.27 0.60 -2.60
CA ILE A 318 19.78 1.77 -1.88
C ILE A 318 18.93 1.41 -0.65
N THR A 319 19.01 0.17 -0.15
CA THR A 319 18.30 -0.21 1.08
C THR A 319 18.77 0.67 2.23
N ASN A 320 17.81 1.33 2.87
CA ASN A 320 18.04 2.20 4.01
C ASN A 320 16.75 2.35 4.82
N ALA A 321 16.73 1.85 6.05
CA ALA A 321 15.56 1.84 6.92
C ALA A 321 15.07 3.24 7.26
N TYR A 322 16.00 4.20 7.42
CA TYR A 322 15.69 5.58 7.77
C TYR A 322 14.86 6.26 6.68
N TYR A 323 15.25 6.11 5.43
CA TYR A 323 14.50 6.64 4.30
C TYR A 323 13.15 5.96 4.14
N ALA A 324 13.15 4.62 4.15
CA ALA A 324 11.93 3.83 3.98
C ALA A 324 10.86 4.17 5.02
N SER A 325 11.27 4.27 6.29
CA SER A 325 10.37 4.60 7.39
C SER A 325 9.83 6.02 7.26
N PHE A 326 10.69 7.02 7.01
CA PHE A 326 10.25 8.42 6.87
C PHE A 326 9.25 8.59 5.72
N ILE A 327 9.55 8.05 4.52
CA ILE A 327 8.72 8.21 3.32
C ILE A 327 7.29 7.72 3.56
N THR A 328 7.15 6.50 4.06
CA THR A 328 5.83 5.92 4.28
C THR A 328 5.09 6.53 5.47
N SER A 329 5.82 6.92 6.50
CA SER A 329 5.29 7.58 7.68
C SER A 329 4.74 8.97 7.36
N PHE A 330 5.43 9.77 6.53
CA PHE A 330 4.94 11.08 6.11
C PHE A 330 3.61 10.97 5.35
N VAL A 331 3.49 9.98 4.45
CA VAL A 331 2.23 9.71 3.73
C VAL A 331 1.09 9.30 4.68
N ARG A 332 1.36 8.44 5.67
CA ARG A 332 0.35 8.09 6.69
C ARG A 332 -0.03 9.28 7.57
N ALA A 333 0.94 10.10 7.94
CA ALA A 333 0.74 11.26 8.80
C ALA A 333 -0.15 12.32 8.13
N ILE A 334 0.13 12.67 6.87
CA ILE A 334 -0.69 13.66 6.14
C ILE A 334 -2.12 13.17 5.92
N LEU A 335 -2.33 11.87 5.65
CA LEU A 335 -3.67 11.29 5.61
C LEU A 335 -4.38 11.38 6.98
N GLY A 336 -3.64 11.13 8.08
CA GLY A 336 -4.13 11.32 9.43
C GLY A 336 -4.54 12.77 9.71
N GLU A 337 -3.75 13.76 9.28
CA GLU A 337 -4.07 15.18 9.42
C GLU A 337 -5.35 15.55 8.66
N ILE A 338 -5.47 15.12 7.40
CA ILE A 338 -6.64 15.42 6.56
C ILE A 338 -7.90 14.76 7.10
N MET A 339 -7.88 13.44 7.36
CA MET A 339 -9.07 12.70 7.78
C MET A 339 -9.64 13.19 9.10
N ASN A 340 -8.80 13.55 10.08
CA ASN A 340 -9.28 14.10 11.36
C ASN A 340 -9.78 15.56 11.25
N SER A 341 -9.44 16.26 10.17
CA SER A 341 -9.92 17.62 9.88
C SER A 341 -11.23 17.64 9.07
N ILE A 342 -11.71 16.48 8.62
CA ILE A 342 -13.03 16.34 7.99
C ILE A 342 -14.12 16.54 9.06
N PRO A 343 -15.18 17.35 8.79
CA PRO A 343 -16.26 17.59 9.73
C PRO A 343 -16.88 16.30 10.30
N GLU A 344 -17.39 16.35 11.53
CA GLU A 344 -17.91 15.17 12.24
C GLU A 344 -19.19 14.61 11.59
N ASP A 345 -19.99 15.45 10.94
CA ASP A 345 -21.17 15.06 10.16
C ASP A 345 -20.82 14.38 8.82
N LYS A 346 -19.56 14.35 8.45
CA LYS A 346 -19.03 13.67 7.25
C LYS A 346 -18.27 12.41 7.62
N MET A 347 -18.28 11.46 6.69
CA MET A 347 -17.72 10.14 6.88
C MET A 347 -16.52 9.92 5.96
N VAL A 348 -15.48 9.30 6.48
CA VAL A 348 -14.47 8.60 5.67
C VAL A 348 -14.89 7.13 5.61
N PHE A 349 -15.05 6.62 4.39
CA PHE A 349 -15.50 5.25 4.16
C PHE A 349 -14.35 4.23 4.25
N SER A 350 -13.22 4.59 3.66
CA SER A 350 -12.01 3.78 3.66
C SER A 350 -10.77 4.65 3.47
N CYS A 351 -9.64 4.14 3.92
CA CYS A 351 -8.32 4.67 3.61
C CYS A 351 -7.50 3.55 2.94
N THR A 352 -6.92 3.83 1.77
CA THR A 352 -6.16 2.85 1.00
C THR A 352 -4.84 3.45 0.55
N THR A 353 -3.76 3.11 1.24
CA THR A 353 -2.37 3.43 0.94
C THR A 353 -2.05 4.93 0.95
N ASP A 354 -2.48 5.68 -0.04
CA ASP A 354 -2.23 7.11 -0.26
C ASP A 354 -3.49 7.90 -0.61
N GLY A 355 -4.67 7.28 -0.43
CA GLY A 355 -5.96 7.86 -0.71
C GLY A 355 -7.04 7.50 0.30
N PHE A 356 -8.19 8.15 0.18
CA PHE A 356 -9.36 7.89 1.02
C PHE A 356 -10.66 8.22 0.28
N LEU A 357 -11.70 7.45 0.57
CA LEU A 357 -13.07 7.64 0.05
C LEU A 357 -13.91 8.35 1.12
N THR A 358 -14.59 9.45 0.77
CA THR A 358 -15.39 10.25 1.70
C THR A 358 -16.59 10.89 1.03
N ASN A 359 -17.63 11.20 1.82
CA ASN A 359 -18.77 12.03 1.41
C ASN A 359 -18.62 13.51 1.79
N ALA A 360 -17.43 13.93 2.24
CA ALA A 360 -17.13 15.32 2.48
C ALA A 360 -17.17 16.14 1.17
N SER A 361 -17.74 17.32 1.23
CA SER A 361 -17.77 18.21 0.05
C SER A 361 -16.37 18.73 -0.30
N MET A 362 -16.20 19.24 -1.52
CA MET A 362 -14.94 19.88 -1.91
C MET A 362 -14.54 21.01 -0.96
N LYS A 363 -15.52 21.79 -0.45
CA LYS A 363 -15.26 22.86 0.52
C LYS A 363 -14.76 22.31 1.86
N ASP A 364 -15.29 21.17 2.30
CA ASP A 364 -14.82 20.50 3.51
C ASP A 364 -13.40 19.98 3.34
N ILE A 365 -13.09 19.38 2.19
CA ILE A 365 -11.75 18.91 1.86
C ILE A 365 -10.74 20.05 1.74
N GLU A 366 -11.12 21.18 1.13
CA GLU A 366 -10.28 22.38 1.09
C GLU A 366 -9.93 22.89 2.49
N LYS A 367 -10.90 22.86 3.42
CA LYS A 367 -10.67 23.22 4.82
C LYS A 367 -9.81 22.19 5.53
N ALA A 368 -10.12 20.91 5.37
CA ALA A 368 -9.38 19.79 5.98
C ALA A 368 -7.92 19.70 5.50
N SER A 369 -7.63 20.27 4.34
CA SER A 369 -6.30 20.28 3.71
C SER A 369 -5.44 21.51 4.04
N LYS A 370 -5.74 22.24 5.12
CA LYS A 370 -4.98 23.45 5.52
C LYS A 370 -3.93 23.18 6.59
N GLY A 371 -3.79 21.95 7.06
CA GLY A 371 -2.83 21.55 8.06
C GLY A 371 -1.37 21.78 7.64
N GLU A 372 -0.48 21.68 8.59
CA GLU A 372 0.95 21.97 8.39
C GLU A 372 1.62 20.97 7.45
N LEU A 373 1.30 19.66 7.58
CA LEU A 373 1.83 18.65 6.67
C LEU A 373 1.30 18.84 5.25
N CYS A 374 0.04 19.27 5.11
CA CYS A 374 -0.53 19.63 3.81
C CYS A 374 0.20 20.80 3.15
N GLN A 375 0.63 21.80 3.92
CA GLN A 375 1.41 22.93 3.42
C GLN A 375 2.82 22.51 3.00
N ILE A 376 3.52 21.74 3.83
CA ILE A 376 4.83 21.16 3.53
C ILE A 376 4.76 20.30 2.26
N TYR A 377 3.71 19.51 2.11
CA TYR A 377 3.50 18.68 0.91
C TYR A 377 3.32 19.53 -0.34
N ARG A 378 2.48 20.57 -0.28
CA ARG A 378 2.26 21.50 -1.40
C ARG A 378 3.55 22.22 -1.82
N GLU A 379 4.37 22.61 -0.84
CA GLU A 379 5.66 23.25 -1.15
C GLU A 379 6.59 22.26 -1.85
N SER A 380 6.69 21.01 -1.37
CA SER A 380 7.45 19.96 -2.03
C SER A 380 6.94 19.72 -3.47
N ARG A 381 5.62 19.69 -3.67
CA ARG A 381 5.02 19.56 -5.01
C ARG A 381 5.36 20.74 -5.92
N LYS A 382 5.27 21.95 -5.38
CA LYS A 382 5.64 23.18 -6.11
C LYS A 382 7.09 23.15 -6.56
N GLN A 383 8.01 22.71 -5.70
CA GLN A 383 9.42 22.55 -6.06
C GLN A 383 9.61 21.54 -7.20
N LEU A 384 8.89 20.41 -7.18
CA LEU A 384 9.00 19.34 -8.18
C LEU A 384 8.30 19.64 -9.51
N THR A 385 7.19 20.38 -9.49
CA THR A 385 6.29 20.49 -10.67
C THR A 385 5.91 21.93 -11.03
N GLY A 386 6.28 22.91 -10.21
CA GLY A 386 5.76 24.28 -10.32
C GLY A 386 4.33 24.48 -9.79
N VAL A 387 3.59 23.39 -9.48
CA VAL A 387 2.19 23.43 -9.05
C VAL A 387 2.03 22.85 -7.65
N PRO A 388 1.41 23.57 -6.68
CA PRO A 388 1.24 23.10 -5.31
C PRO A 388 0.03 22.15 -5.19
N SER A 389 -0.04 21.11 -6.01
CA SER A 389 -1.10 20.09 -5.96
C SER A 389 -0.99 19.26 -4.68
N LEU A 390 -2.13 18.88 -4.08
CA LEU A 390 -2.17 18.00 -2.91
C LEU A 390 -2.96 16.74 -3.19
N LEU A 391 -4.22 16.89 -3.56
CA LEU A 391 -5.14 15.80 -3.82
C LEU A 391 -5.58 15.79 -5.28
N GLU A 392 -5.77 14.63 -5.83
CA GLU A 392 -6.44 14.38 -7.12
C GLU A 392 -7.66 13.50 -6.91
N ILE A 393 -8.73 13.78 -7.63
CA ILE A 393 -9.95 12.97 -7.61
C ILE A 393 -9.73 11.78 -8.54
N LYS A 394 -9.91 10.57 -8.00
CA LYS A 394 -9.85 9.32 -8.77
C LYS A 394 -11.22 8.88 -9.24
N HIS A 395 -12.18 8.86 -8.31
CA HIS A 395 -13.52 8.35 -8.60
C HIS A 395 -14.57 9.22 -7.92
N LYS A 396 -15.76 9.27 -8.50
CA LYS A 396 -16.97 9.82 -7.88
C LYS A 396 -18.07 8.77 -8.02
N ILE A 397 -18.65 8.37 -6.90
CA ILE A 397 -19.68 7.33 -6.85
C ILE A 397 -20.85 7.77 -5.98
N LYS A 398 -21.99 7.07 -6.09
CA LYS A 398 -23.20 7.42 -5.34
C LYS A 398 -23.46 6.50 -4.16
N LYS A 399 -23.05 5.25 -4.22
CA LYS A 399 -23.27 4.30 -3.11
C LYS A 399 -22.16 3.24 -3.06
N PRO A 400 -21.21 3.34 -2.13
CA PRO A 400 -20.18 2.32 -1.95
C PRO A 400 -20.67 1.09 -1.16
N LEU A 401 -19.94 0.00 -1.31
CA LEU A 401 -20.02 -1.22 -0.54
C LEU A 401 -18.64 -1.54 0.04
N GLY A 402 -18.52 -1.81 1.32
CA GLY A 402 -17.25 -2.15 1.96
C GLY A 402 -17.36 -3.36 2.87
N TRP A 403 -16.30 -4.16 2.96
CA TRP A 403 -16.29 -5.32 3.86
C TRP A 403 -15.00 -5.44 4.67
N ARG A 404 -13.86 -5.04 4.15
CA ARG A 404 -12.57 -5.13 4.83
C ARG A 404 -11.53 -4.23 4.19
N THR A 405 -10.37 -4.14 4.79
CA THR A 405 -9.20 -3.49 4.19
C THR A 405 -8.98 -3.94 2.75
N ARG A 406 -8.95 -3.01 1.80
CA ARG A 406 -8.87 -3.24 0.35
C ARG A 406 -10.00 -4.13 -0.20
N GLY A 407 -11.13 -4.18 0.50
CA GLY A 407 -12.33 -4.87 0.08
C GLY A 407 -13.49 -3.90 -0.03
N GLN A 408 -13.73 -3.35 -1.22
CA GLN A 408 -14.79 -2.40 -1.50
C GLN A 408 -15.25 -2.49 -2.95
N ALA A 409 -16.51 -2.17 -3.20
CA ALA A 409 -17.15 -2.16 -4.50
C ALA A 409 -18.14 -1.00 -4.60
N THR A 410 -18.82 -0.86 -5.72
CA THR A 410 -19.77 0.22 -5.98
C THR A 410 -21.15 -0.34 -6.27
N LEU A 411 -22.13 -0.01 -5.43
CA LEU A 411 -23.53 -0.39 -5.62
C LEU A 411 -24.27 0.55 -6.57
N ILE A 412 -23.98 1.85 -6.50
CA ILE A 412 -24.49 2.84 -7.44
C ILE A 412 -23.29 3.65 -7.94
N ALA A 413 -23.02 3.49 -9.21
CA ALA A 413 -21.96 4.22 -9.89
C ALA A 413 -22.19 5.73 -9.87
N GLY A 414 -21.12 6.49 -10.06
CA GLY A 414 -21.18 7.91 -10.34
C GLY A 414 -21.71 8.20 -11.74
N ASP A 415 -21.84 9.49 -12.06
CA ASP A 415 -22.21 9.90 -13.40
C ASP A 415 -21.04 9.65 -14.36
N VAL A 416 -21.33 8.99 -15.47
CA VAL A 416 -20.32 8.70 -16.49
C VAL A 416 -19.96 10.01 -17.20
N ASN A 417 -18.70 10.38 -17.15
CA ASN A 417 -18.17 11.44 -17.99
C ASN A 417 -17.72 10.80 -19.32
N PRO A 418 -18.18 11.26 -20.49
CA PRO A 418 -17.77 10.71 -21.79
C PRO A 418 -16.25 10.68 -21.99
N ASP A 419 -15.52 11.60 -21.36
CA ASP A 419 -14.06 11.70 -21.45
C ASP A 419 -13.32 10.84 -20.43
N ASP A 420 -14.01 10.18 -19.47
CA ASP A 420 -13.38 9.58 -18.28
C ASP A 420 -14.15 8.35 -17.77
N HIS A 421 -14.25 7.32 -18.59
CA HIS A 421 -15.04 6.11 -18.35
C HIS A 421 -14.66 5.33 -17.08
N ASP A 422 -13.42 5.47 -16.58
CA ASP A 422 -12.91 4.67 -15.46
C ASP A 422 -13.18 5.28 -14.08
N HIS A 423 -13.71 6.50 -13.99
CA HIS A 423 -13.81 7.26 -12.73
C HIS A 423 -15.18 7.21 -12.03
N HIS A 424 -16.06 6.34 -12.45
CA HIS A 424 -17.43 6.20 -11.90
C HIS A 424 -17.63 4.94 -11.04
N ILE A 425 -16.61 4.13 -10.87
CA ILE A 425 -16.61 2.89 -10.06
C ILE A 425 -15.35 2.82 -9.20
N VAL A 426 -15.53 2.61 -7.89
CA VAL A 426 -14.46 2.23 -6.95
C VAL A 426 -14.52 0.75 -6.72
N LEU A 427 -13.46 0.04 -7.04
CA LEU A 427 -13.36 -1.40 -6.86
C LEU A 427 -11.98 -1.81 -6.30
N ALA A 428 -11.99 -2.46 -5.15
CA ALA A 428 -10.83 -3.14 -4.58
C ALA A 428 -11.25 -4.55 -4.14
N LYS A 429 -10.78 -5.55 -4.86
CA LYS A 429 -11.32 -6.92 -4.79
C LYS A 429 -10.97 -7.69 -3.51
N GLY A 430 -10.10 -7.18 -2.62
CA GLY A 430 -9.76 -7.86 -1.37
C GLY A 430 -9.08 -9.24 -1.54
N GLY A 431 -8.44 -9.48 -2.69
CA GLY A 431 -7.84 -10.77 -3.05
C GLY A 431 -8.80 -11.74 -3.73
N ILE A 432 -9.97 -11.27 -4.20
CA ILE A 432 -10.90 -12.02 -5.05
C ILE A 432 -10.43 -11.87 -6.49
N TYR A 433 -10.45 -12.97 -7.24
CA TYR A 433 -10.11 -13.00 -8.65
C TYR A 433 -11.37 -13.22 -9.48
N SER A 434 -11.48 -12.49 -10.58
CA SER A 434 -12.53 -12.73 -11.56
C SER A 434 -12.23 -13.99 -12.36
N PRO A 435 -13.23 -14.81 -12.71
CA PRO A 435 -13.03 -16.01 -13.50
C PRO A 435 -12.39 -15.74 -14.87
N GLU A 436 -12.67 -14.55 -15.43
CA GLU A 436 -12.17 -14.10 -16.72
C GLU A 436 -11.65 -12.66 -16.62
N LYS A 437 -11.04 -12.17 -17.70
CA LYS A 437 -10.68 -10.77 -17.82
C LYS A 437 -11.90 -9.96 -18.26
N TRP A 438 -12.56 -9.33 -17.31
CA TRP A 438 -13.75 -8.51 -17.52
C TRP A 438 -13.45 -7.01 -17.53
N THR A 439 -14.47 -6.23 -17.90
CA THR A 439 -14.49 -4.78 -17.68
C THR A 439 -14.62 -4.49 -16.19
N SER A 440 -14.30 -3.25 -15.78
CA SER A 440 -14.43 -2.83 -14.39
C SER A 440 -15.86 -2.94 -13.87
N GLU A 441 -16.85 -2.68 -14.73
CA GLU A 441 -18.28 -2.78 -14.43
C GLU A 441 -18.68 -4.23 -14.12
N LYS A 442 -18.33 -5.15 -15.02
CA LYS A 442 -18.63 -6.58 -14.85
C LYS A 442 -17.91 -7.19 -13.65
N ASP A 443 -16.66 -6.79 -13.42
CA ASP A 443 -15.91 -7.16 -12.22
C ASP A 443 -16.61 -6.66 -10.95
N ASN A 444 -17.11 -5.43 -10.96
CA ASN A 444 -17.80 -4.82 -9.85
C ASN A 444 -19.14 -5.53 -9.56
N GLU A 445 -19.94 -5.81 -10.59
CA GLU A 445 -21.18 -6.56 -10.47
C GLU A 445 -20.95 -7.94 -9.86
N TYR A 446 -19.95 -8.67 -10.35
CA TYR A 446 -19.57 -9.98 -9.83
C TYR A 446 -19.17 -9.91 -8.34
N VAL A 447 -18.38 -8.93 -7.95
CA VAL A 447 -17.94 -8.78 -6.56
C VAL A 447 -19.12 -8.40 -5.65
N CYS A 448 -20.03 -7.53 -6.10
CA CYS A 448 -21.26 -7.21 -5.38
C CYS A 448 -22.15 -8.44 -5.20
N ASP A 449 -22.34 -9.24 -6.25
CA ASP A 449 -23.12 -10.46 -6.20
C ASP A 449 -22.51 -11.48 -5.23
N LEU A 450 -21.20 -11.70 -5.29
CA LEU A 450 -20.50 -12.55 -4.32
C LEU A 450 -20.71 -12.07 -2.89
N PHE A 451 -20.67 -10.78 -2.62
CA PHE A 451 -20.84 -10.24 -1.28
C PHE A 451 -22.24 -10.56 -0.71
N PHE A 452 -23.29 -10.31 -1.48
CA PHE A 452 -24.66 -10.54 -0.99
C PHE A 452 -25.04 -12.01 -0.94
N ASN A 453 -24.54 -12.84 -1.85
CA ASN A 453 -24.89 -14.26 -1.96
C ASN A 453 -23.90 -15.20 -1.26
N ARG A 454 -22.87 -14.67 -0.57
CA ARG A 454 -21.90 -15.50 0.13
C ARG A 454 -22.54 -16.36 1.21
N THR A 455 -21.99 -17.54 1.37
CA THR A 455 -22.32 -18.49 2.45
C THR A 455 -21.06 -18.83 3.24
N PRO A 456 -21.16 -19.42 4.45
CA PRO A 456 -19.98 -19.79 5.25
C PRO A 456 -18.96 -20.65 4.50
N ASP A 457 -19.43 -21.54 3.62
CA ASP A 457 -18.59 -22.50 2.89
C ASP A 457 -18.42 -22.15 1.41
N HIS A 458 -18.72 -20.93 1.03
CA HIS A 458 -18.63 -20.50 -0.37
C HIS A 458 -17.20 -20.65 -0.89
N MET A 459 -17.02 -21.49 -1.91
CA MET A 459 -15.76 -21.68 -2.62
C MET A 459 -15.79 -20.94 -3.94
N ILE A 460 -14.71 -20.22 -4.24
CA ILE A 460 -14.50 -19.57 -5.54
C ILE A 460 -13.37 -20.27 -6.28
N LYS A 461 -13.54 -20.44 -7.59
CA LYS A 461 -12.48 -20.93 -8.47
C LYS A 461 -11.60 -19.78 -8.90
N MET A 462 -10.31 -20.00 -8.89
CA MET A 462 -9.30 -19.03 -9.30
C MET A 462 -8.32 -19.71 -10.22
N ASP A 463 -8.08 -19.11 -11.38
CA ASP A 463 -7.03 -19.56 -12.27
C ASP A 463 -5.71 -18.91 -11.88
N ILE A 464 -4.78 -19.72 -11.47
CA ILE A 464 -3.39 -19.29 -11.20
C ILE A 464 -2.47 -19.85 -12.28
N LYS A 465 -1.48 -19.07 -12.64
CA LYS A 465 -0.44 -19.54 -13.56
C LYS A 465 0.62 -20.33 -12.81
N THR A 466 1.18 -21.35 -13.47
CA THR A 466 2.31 -22.12 -12.93
C THR A 466 3.42 -21.18 -12.49
N SER A 467 3.92 -21.38 -11.28
CA SER A 467 4.98 -20.54 -10.75
C SER A 467 6.31 -20.81 -11.48
N MET A 468 7.19 -19.81 -11.57
CA MET A 468 8.53 -20.00 -12.09
C MET A 468 9.32 -21.08 -11.33
N ARG A 469 9.04 -21.25 -10.04
CA ARG A 469 9.60 -22.32 -9.22
C ARG A 469 9.19 -23.69 -9.73
N ASP A 470 7.91 -23.89 -10.01
CA ASP A 470 7.39 -25.19 -10.47
C ASP A 470 7.91 -25.50 -11.88
N ILE A 471 7.99 -24.49 -12.76
CA ILE A 471 8.54 -24.62 -14.10
C ILE A 471 10.01 -25.11 -14.02
N VAL A 472 10.83 -24.48 -13.19
CA VAL A 472 12.26 -24.76 -13.10
C VAL A 472 12.57 -26.06 -12.34
N LEU A 473 11.83 -26.36 -11.25
CA LEU A 473 12.10 -27.53 -10.40
C LEU A 473 11.42 -28.80 -10.89
N GLN A 474 10.23 -28.69 -11.47
CA GLN A 474 9.41 -29.83 -11.87
C GLN A 474 9.39 -30.04 -13.39
N GLY A 475 10.00 -29.13 -14.18
CA GLY A 475 9.89 -29.16 -15.63
C GLY A 475 8.45 -28.95 -16.13
N SER A 476 7.61 -28.28 -15.31
CA SER A 476 6.22 -28.04 -15.65
C SER A 476 6.08 -27.02 -16.77
N ASP A 477 5.07 -27.18 -17.63
CA ASP A 477 4.72 -26.17 -18.60
C ASP A 477 4.11 -24.93 -17.94
N PHE A 478 4.16 -23.79 -18.64
CA PHE A 478 3.48 -22.56 -18.24
C PHE A 478 1.99 -22.66 -18.54
N VAL A 479 1.25 -23.23 -17.62
CA VAL A 479 -0.20 -23.46 -17.77
C VAL A 479 -0.99 -22.76 -16.67
N SER A 480 -2.26 -22.50 -16.93
CA SER A 480 -3.21 -22.10 -15.88
C SER A 480 -3.67 -23.34 -15.11
N LYS A 481 -3.64 -23.25 -13.79
CA LYS A 481 -4.18 -24.26 -12.86
C LYS A 481 -5.36 -23.64 -12.14
N SER A 482 -6.51 -24.33 -12.14
CA SER A 482 -7.65 -23.91 -11.34
C SER A 482 -7.46 -24.33 -9.89
N LEU A 483 -7.57 -23.37 -8.97
CA LEU A 483 -7.60 -23.60 -7.53
C LEU A 483 -8.94 -23.18 -6.96
N GLU A 484 -9.42 -23.96 -6.02
CA GLU A 484 -10.56 -23.56 -5.19
C GLU A 484 -10.08 -22.89 -3.92
N LYS A 485 -10.63 -21.72 -3.62
CA LYS A 485 -10.32 -20.94 -2.43
C LYS A 485 -11.63 -20.57 -1.72
N ARG A 486 -11.66 -20.74 -0.41
CA ARG A 486 -12.78 -20.25 0.39
C ARG A 486 -12.91 -18.73 0.26
N LEU A 487 -14.12 -18.26 -0.03
CA LEU A 487 -14.43 -16.83 -0.12
C LEU A 487 -14.35 -16.20 1.27
N SER A 488 -13.64 -15.08 1.37
CA SER A 488 -13.52 -14.31 2.61
C SER A 488 -13.88 -12.85 2.35
N MET A 489 -15.14 -12.50 2.62
CA MET A 489 -15.68 -11.14 2.52
C MET A 489 -16.22 -10.64 3.87
N GLU A 490 -15.61 -11.10 4.95
CA GLU A 490 -15.97 -10.71 6.30
C GLU A 490 -15.15 -9.50 6.75
N PHE A 491 -15.65 -8.79 7.76
CA PHE A 491 -14.94 -7.66 8.37
C PHE A 491 -13.62 -8.13 8.99
N ASP A 492 -12.59 -7.32 8.90
CA ASP A 492 -11.24 -7.68 9.38
C ASP A 492 -10.97 -7.29 10.84
N TRP A 493 -11.95 -6.69 11.50
CA TRP A 493 -11.93 -6.31 12.91
C TRP A 493 -10.79 -5.37 13.32
N LYS A 494 -10.15 -4.70 12.37
CA LYS A 494 -9.12 -3.70 12.70
C LYS A 494 -9.69 -2.49 13.44
N ARG A 495 -11.00 -2.32 13.37
CA ARG A 495 -11.74 -1.27 14.06
C ARG A 495 -12.94 -1.87 14.79
N CYS A 496 -13.39 -1.17 15.82
CA CYS A 496 -14.53 -1.57 16.63
C CYS A 496 -15.85 -1.15 15.94
N PRO A 497 -16.82 -2.05 15.73
CA PRO A 497 -18.14 -1.72 15.21
C PRO A 497 -18.86 -0.69 16.08
N LEU A 498 -19.53 0.24 15.42
CA LEU A 498 -20.37 1.28 16.03
C LEU A 498 -21.67 1.41 15.25
N SER A 499 -22.78 1.70 15.97
CA SER A 499 -24.09 1.93 15.35
C SER A 499 -24.51 0.81 14.39
N VAL A 500 -24.54 -0.42 14.91
CA VAL A 500 -24.89 -1.60 14.11
C VAL A 500 -26.38 -1.60 13.81
N THR A 501 -26.73 -1.63 12.51
CA THR A 501 -28.11 -1.59 12.01
C THR A 501 -28.28 -2.56 10.84
N GLU A 502 -29.46 -2.62 10.25
CA GLU A 502 -29.75 -3.39 9.04
C GLU A 502 -30.13 -2.48 7.88
N SER A 503 -29.51 -2.67 6.72
CA SER A 503 -29.92 -2.02 5.47
C SER A 503 -31.28 -2.55 5.03
N LYS A 504 -32.32 -1.71 5.06
CA LYS A 504 -33.69 -2.06 4.63
C LYS A 504 -33.72 -2.65 3.20
N GLN A 505 -32.95 -2.06 2.27
CA GLN A 505 -32.91 -2.45 0.87
C GLN A 505 -32.25 -3.83 0.64
N HIS A 506 -31.15 -4.08 1.37
CA HIS A 506 -30.33 -5.28 1.10
C HIS A 506 -30.47 -6.37 2.17
N LYS A 507 -31.22 -6.12 3.25
CA LYS A 507 -31.36 -7.03 4.40
C LYS A 507 -30.01 -7.51 4.94
N HIS A 508 -29.02 -6.62 4.90
CA HIS A 508 -27.65 -6.86 5.30
C HIS A 508 -27.28 -5.98 6.48
N VAL A 509 -26.55 -6.53 7.44
CA VAL A 509 -26.02 -5.76 8.56
C VAL A 509 -25.05 -4.68 8.05
N VAL A 510 -25.13 -3.50 8.61
CA VAL A 510 -24.24 -2.38 8.32
C VAL A 510 -23.82 -1.71 9.62
N PHE A 511 -22.57 -1.23 9.66
CA PHE A 511 -22.06 -0.46 10.78
C PHE A 511 -20.93 0.48 10.38
N SER A 512 -20.86 1.60 11.07
CA SER A 512 -19.67 2.45 11.13
C SER A 512 -18.68 1.89 12.15
N THR A 513 -17.52 2.52 12.28
CA THR A 513 -16.50 2.02 13.19
C THR A 513 -15.80 3.12 13.97
N ASN A 514 -15.35 2.77 15.17
CA ASN A 514 -14.41 3.53 15.98
C ASN A 514 -13.05 2.84 16.06
N PRO A 515 -11.97 3.54 16.45
CA PRO A 515 -10.73 2.89 16.81
C PRO A 515 -10.94 2.01 18.06
N TRP A 516 -10.21 0.90 18.13
CA TRP A 516 -10.07 0.16 19.39
C TRP A 516 -9.38 1.02 20.43
N ARG A 517 -9.68 0.81 21.71
CA ARG A 517 -8.97 1.51 22.78
C ARG A 517 -7.51 1.10 22.84
N SER A 518 -7.24 -0.24 22.72
CA SER A 518 -5.89 -0.77 22.81
C SER A 518 -5.64 -1.94 21.85
N PHE A 519 -4.38 -2.33 21.73
CA PHE A 519 -3.98 -3.55 21.04
C PHE A 519 -4.61 -4.80 21.67
N ASP A 520 -4.71 -4.86 23.00
CA ASP A 520 -5.23 -6.04 23.69
C ASP A 520 -6.72 -6.26 23.41
N GLU A 521 -7.52 -5.19 23.30
CA GLU A 521 -8.91 -5.28 22.88
C GLU A 521 -9.04 -5.83 21.46
N PHE A 522 -8.22 -5.30 20.54
CA PHE A 522 -8.20 -5.81 19.17
C PHE A 522 -7.80 -7.29 19.11
N GLN A 523 -6.73 -7.68 19.81
CA GLN A 523 -6.26 -9.06 19.82
C GLN A 523 -7.33 -10.00 20.35
N ALA A 524 -7.97 -9.63 21.45
CA ALA A 524 -9.02 -10.43 22.04
C ALA A 524 -10.21 -10.66 21.09
N ILE A 525 -10.69 -9.62 20.42
CA ILE A 525 -11.81 -9.76 19.46
C ILE A 525 -11.41 -10.59 18.24
N ARG A 526 -10.14 -10.50 17.79
CA ARG A 526 -9.64 -11.33 16.68
C ARG A 526 -9.59 -12.80 17.05
N GLU A 527 -9.09 -13.14 18.21
CA GLU A 527 -9.07 -14.53 18.72
C GLU A 527 -10.49 -15.10 18.86
N ILE A 528 -11.41 -14.31 19.41
CA ILE A 528 -12.82 -14.69 19.53
C ILE A 528 -13.46 -14.87 18.14
N TRP A 529 -13.19 -13.98 17.19
CA TRP A 529 -13.66 -14.09 15.82
C TRP A 529 -13.15 -15.35 15.14
N ASP A 530 -11.86 -15.67 15.29
CA ASP A 530 -11.25 -16.85 14.70
C ASP A 530 -11.86 -18.14 15.31
N GLN A 531 -12.14 -18.16 16.61
CA GLN A 531 -12.87 -19.26 17.26
C GLN A 531 -14.29 -19.38 16.69
N PHE A 532 -15.05 -18.28 16.66
CA PHE A 532 -16.42 -18.25 16.14
C PHE A 532 -16.53 -18.77 14.70
N THR A 533 -15.58 -18.43 13.85
CA THR A 533 -15.56 -18.86 12.45
C THR A 533 -15.06 -20.28 12.26
N ASN A 534 -14.16 -20.77 13.11
CA ASN A 534 -13.65 -22.14 13.05
C ASN A 534 -14.68 -23.17 13.49
N ASP A 535 -15.52 -22.82 14.48
CA ASP A 535 -16.56 -23.72 15.03
C ASP A 535 -17.77 -23.93 14.10
N GLY A 536 -17.83 -23.28 12.94
CA GLY A 536 -18.97 -23.46 12.05
C GLY A 536 -18.94 -22.69 10.75
N HIS A 537 -17.77 -22.26 10.28
CA HIS A 537 -17.62 -21.53 9.01
C HIS A 537 -18.62 -20.38 8.83
N ARG A 538 -18.82 -19.59 9.86
CA ARG A 538 -19.89 -18.57 9.91
C ARG A 538 -19.53 -17.32 9.12
N CYS A 539 -20.55 -16.63 8.59
CA CYS A 539 -20.44 -15.31 8.02
C CYS A 539 -21.51 -14.38 8.60
N ILE A 540 -21.20 -13.09 8.69
CA ILE A 540 -22.12 -12.07 9.21
C ILE A 540 -22.78 -11.35 8.03
N LYS A 541 -24.05 -11.69 7.76
CA LYS A 541 -24.88 -11.07 6.71
C LYS A 541 -26.03 -10.26 7.28
N THR A 542 -26.74 -10.83 8.23
CA THR A 542 -27.93 -10.25 8.84
C THR A 542 -27.60 -9.63 10.19
N ILE A 543 -28.51 -8.81 10.69
CA ILE A 543 -28.39 -8.28 12.04
C ILE A 543 -28.41 -9.39 13.11
N GLU A 544 -29.10 -10.49 12.84
CA GLU A 544 -29.14 -11.63 13.78
C GLU A 544 -27.80 -12.39 13.80
N ASP A 545 -27.13 -12.57 12.66
CA ASP A 545 -25.78 -13.12 12.63
C ASP A 545 -24.81 -12.29 13.49
N TYR A 546 -24.91 -10.96 13.39
CA TYR A 546 -24.12 -10.06 14.22
C TYR A 546 -24.45 -10.20 15.72
N ARG A 547 -25.72 -10.27 16.07
CA ARG A 547 -26.16 -10.47 17.47
C ARG A 547 -25.70 -11.81 18.03
N GLU A 548 -25.71 -12.87 17.20
CA GLU A 548 -25.17 -14.17 17.58
C GLU A 548 -23.67 -14.07 17.87
N PHE A 549 -22.90 -13.42 16.99
CA PHE A 549 -21.48 -13.18 17.25
C PHE A 549 -21.27 -12.31 18.52
N ALA A 550 -22.05 -11.25 18.71
CA ALA A 550 -21.93 -10.40 19.88
C ALA A 550 -22.21 -11.17 21.18
N ARG A 551 -23.24 -12.02 21.21
CA ARG A 551 -23.53 -12.91 22.35
C ARG A 551 -22.37 -13.87 22.62
N PHE A 552 -21.83 -14.50 21.57
CA PHE A 552 -20.67 -15.37 21.67
C PHE A 552 -19.44 -14.61 22.20
N ALA A 553 -19.14 -13.44 21.65
CA ALA A 553 -18.02 -12.62 22.09
C ALA A 553 -18.15 -12.21 23.55
N ASN A 554 -19.33 -11.72 23.97
CA ASN A 554 -19.59 -11.31 25.34
C ASN A 554 -19.48 -12.49 26.34
N SER A 555 -19.88 -13.71 25.96
CA SER A 555 -19.71 -14.90 26.81
C SER A 555 -18.21 -15.22 27.02
N ARG A 556 -17.40 -15.19 25.97
CA ARG A 556 -15.96 -15.45 26.03
C ARG A 556 -15.21 -14.37 26.80
N MET A 557 -15.63 -13.11 26.63
CA MET A 557 -15.03 -12.00 27.35
C MET A 557 -15.24 -12.05 28.87
N ARG A 558 -16.24 -12.75 29.36
CA ARG A 558 -16.56 -12.93 30.79
C ARG A 558 -15.81 -14.12 31.42
N GLU A 559 -15.14 -14.97 30.66
CA GLU A 559 -14.39 -16.09 31.20
C GLU A 559 -13.15 -15.59 32.00
N PRO A 560 -12.88 -16.17 33.21
CA PRO A 560 -11.85 -15.67 34.14
C PRO A 560 -10.42 -15.62 33.56
N SER A 561 -10.07 -16.50 32.63
CA SER A 561 -8.74 -16.56 31.99
C SER A 561 -8.45 -15.36 31.07
N LEU A 562 -9.51 -14.75 30.50
CA LEU A 562 -9.42 -13.53 29.70
C LEU A 562 -9.64 -12.27 30.55
N ALA A 563 -10.34 -12.39 31.69
CA ALA A 563 -10.62 -11.29 32.60
C ALA A 563 -9.39 -10.81 33.40
N GLN A 564 -8.39 -11.66 33.62
CA GLN A 564 -7.16 -11.26 34.31
C GLN A 564 -6.26 -10.34 33.47
N ALA A 565 -6.36 -10.37 32.13
CA ALA A 565 -5.68 -9.43 31.25
C ALA A 565 -6.36 -8.04 31.16
N ARG A 566 -7.53 -7.85 31.80
CA ARG A 566 -8.47 -6.74 31.53
C ARG A 566 -8.88 -5.97 32.78
N ARG A 567 -7.94 -5.34 33.41
CA ARG A 567 -8.28 -4.23 34.31
C ARG A 567 -8.49 -2.93 33.51
N GLY A 568 -9.61 -2.81 32.81
CA GLY A 568 -10.02 -1.62 32.06
C GLY A 568 -11.36 -1.84 31.36
N HIS A 569 -12.24 -0.87 31.36
CA HIS A 569 -13.61 -0.88 30.86
C HIS A 569 -13.79 -1.59 29.50
N HIS A 570 -14.79 -2.49 29.41
CA HIS A 570 -15.24 -3.14 28.18
C HIS A 570 -16.10 -2.22 27.32
N PRO A 571 -15.87 -2.16 25.98
CA PRO A 571 -16.92 -1.71 25.09
C PRO A 571 -17.99 -2.81 25.06
N ASP A 572 -19.17 -2.52 25.59
CA ASP A 572 -20.35 -3.33 25.38
C ASP A 572 -20.64 -3.34 23.86
N LEU A 573 -20.56 -4.50 23.22
CA LEU A 573 -21.00 -4.66 21.82
C LEU A 573 -22.54 -4.62 21.86
N GLY A 574 -23.07 -3.39 22.07
CA GLY A 574 -24.42 -3.13 22.49
C GLY A 574 -25.53 -3.84 21.71
N ASP A 575 -26.50 -4.33 22.43
CA ASP A 575 -27.81 -4.83 21.93
C ASP A 575 -28.69 -3.72 21.31
N SER A 576 -28.21 -2.46 21.25
CA SER A 576 -28.99 -1.32 20.75
C SER A 576 -28.97 -1.22 19.22
N ALA A 577 -29.78 -2.03 18.56
CA ALA A 577 -30.18 -1.79 17.18
C ALA A 577 -31.30 -0.75 17.15
N THR A 578 -30.96 0.52 17.04
CA THR A 578 -31.93 1.57 16.68
C THR A 578 -32.05 1.64 15.16
N ALA A 579 -33.28 1.48 14.67
CA ALA A 579 -33.57 1.70 13.26
C ALA A 579 -33.38 3.19 12.95
N MET A 580 -32.43 3.53 12.08
CA MET A 580 -32.43 4.85 11.48
C MET A 580 -33.52 4.91 10.41
N GLU A 581 -34.53 5.72 10.64
CA GLU A 581 -35.47 6.17 9.63
C GLU A 581 -34.80 7.25 8.79
N GLY A 582 -34.59 6.94 7.51
CA GLY A 582 -34.08 7.88 6.53
C GLY A 582 -34.09 7.22 5.15
N ASP A 583 -34.90 7.76 4.25
CA ASP A 583 -35.07 7.33 2.85
C ASP A 583 -33.77 7.32 2.04
#